data_b8cdd200c3da80babeea41323513124e
#
_entry.id   b8cdd200c3da80babeea41323513124e
#
_cell.length_a   1.000
_cell.length_b   1.000
_cell.length_c   1.000
_cell.angle_alpha   90.00
_cell.angle_beta   90.00
_cell.angle_gamma   90.00
#
_symmetry.space_group_name_H-M   'P 1'
#
loop_
_entity.id
_entity.type
_entity.pdbx_description
1 polymer ?
#
loop_
_entity_poly.entity_id
_entity_poly.type
_entity_poly.pdbx_seq_one_letter_code
_entity_poly.pdbx_strand_id
1 'polypeptide(L)'
;MERDGDIMDRETKASDKFACSERERCIFETGIKLATIYHQYVGTPFNSVSVGSLEEAISRSIEVQPYVEYAKVTIDRSVIPADVDEYSYLSLTGDMIDAIVRVRIGSTAVTAEMRYDRELKYPLMYVSKVE
;
A
#
# COMPACT_ATOMS: atom_id res chain seq x y z
N MET A 1 2.24 -33.46 -9.70
CA MET A 1 2.35 -32.03 -10.06
C MET A 1 3.30 -31.32 -9.11
N GLU A 2 4.23 -30.60 -9.64
CA GLU A 2 5.27 -29.95 -8.89
C GLU A 2 4.94 -28.47 -8.60
N ARG A 3 4.16 -28.26 -7.58
CA ARG A 3 3.73 -26.91 -7.21
C ARG A 3 4.90 -26.02 -6.79
N ASP A 4 5.78 -26.56 -5.95
CA ASP A 4 6.93 -25.81 -5.46
C ASP A 4 7.90 -25.47 -6.59
N GLY A 5 8.10 -26.44 -7.52
CA GLY A 5 8.93 -26.22 -8.70
C GLY A 5 8.35 -25.13 -9.61
N ASP A 6 7.02 -25.12 -9.79
CA ASP A 6 6.34 -24.12 -10.60
C ASP A 6 6.50 -22.72 -9.97
N ILE A 7 6.37 -22.62 -8.65
CA ILE A 7 6.49 -21.34 -7.93
C ILE A 7 7.91 -20.79 -8.05
N MET A 8 8.92 -21.65 -7.82
CA MET A 8 10.33 -21.27 -7.96
C MET A 8 10.66 -20.85 -9.38
N ASP A 9 10.14 -21.58 -10.37
CA ASP A 9 10.35 -21.26 -11.78
C ASP A 9 9.74 -19.90 -12.14
N ARG A 10 8.58 -19.58 -11.59
CA ARG A 10 7.94 -18.29 -11.81
C ARG A 10 8.79 -17.15 -11.26
N GLU A 11 9.33 -17.28 -10.06
CA GLU A 11 10.19 -16.26 -9.45
C GLU A 11 11.48 -16.09 -10.26
N THR A 12 12.09 -17.16 -10.70
CA THR A 12 13.28 -17.12 -11.54
C THR A 12 12.99 -16.39 -12.84
N LYS A 13 11.89 -16.71 -13.49
CA LYS A 13 11.48 -16.05 -14.73
C LYS A 13 11.21 -14.57 -14.53
N ALA A 14 10.55 -14.22 -13.43
CA ALA A 14 10.29 -12.81 -13.10
C ALA A 14 11.60 -12.07 -12.86
N SER A 15 12.47 -12.64 -12.05
CA SER A 15 13.76 -12.05 -11.69
C SER A 15 14.62 -11.77 -12.94
N ASP A 16 14.59 -12.67 -13.91
CA ASP A 16 15.38 -12.54 -15.14
C ASP A 16 14.94 -11.34 -16.01
N LYS A 17 13.75 -10.81 -15.79
CA LYS A 17 13.25 -9.66 -16.54
C LYS A 17 13.85 -8.34 -16.08
N PHE A 18 14.35 -8.28 -14.84
CA PHE A 18 14.77 -7.01 -14.26
C PHE A 18 16.21 -6.65 -14.65
N ALA A 19 16.37 -5.53 -15.33
CA ALA A 19 17.68 -4.97 -15.68
C ALA A 19 18.16 -4.03 -14.56
N CYS A 20 18.10 -4.52 -13.31
CA CYS A 20 18.46 -3.74 -12.14
C CYS A 20 18.84 -4.66 -10.99
N SER A 21 19.39 -4.09 -9.91
CA SER A 21 19.78 -4.84 -8.74
C SER A 21 18.55 -5.33 -7.95
N GLU A 22 18.77 -6.29 -7.06
CA GLU A 22 17.74 -6.75 -6.10
C GLU A 22 17.21 -5.58 -5.29
N ARG A 23 18.10 -4.72 -4.83
CA ARG A 23 17.77 -3.53 -4.04
C ARG A 23 16.89 -2.57 -4.82
N GLU A 24 17.23 -2.30 -6.06
CA GLU A 24 16.44 -1.43 -6.93
C GLU A 24 15.07 -2.03 -7.22
N ARG A 25 15.02 -3.33 -7.47
CA ARG A 25 13.76 -4.04 -7.68
C ARG A 25 12.87 -3.95 -6.44
N CYS A 26 13.44 -4.10 -5.26
CA CYS A 26 12.71 -4.03 -4.00
C CYS A 26 12.08 -2.65 -3.81
N ILE A 27 12.83 -1.60 -4.13
CA ILE A 27 12.32 -0.21 -4.09
C ILE A 27 11.17 -0.04 -5.08
N PHE A 28 11.34 -0.54 -6.29
CA PHE A 28 10.31 -0.48 -7.33
C PHE A 28 9.00 -1.13 -6.85
N GLU A 29 9.09 -2.29 -6.20
CA GLU A 29 7.91 -3.00 -5.70
C GLU A 29 7.16 -2.20 -4.63
N THR A 30 7.85 -1.48 -3.76
CA THR A 30 7.15 -0.65 -2.76
C THR A 30 6.35 0.47 -3.43
N GLY A 31 6.88 1.05 -4.49
CA GLY A 31 6.18 2.08 -5.25
C GLY A 31 4.90 1.54 -5.90
N ILE A 32 4.97 0.32 -6.45
CA ILE A 32 3.78 -0.33 -7.02
C ILE A 32 2.70 -0.50 -5.97
N LYS A 33 3.08 -0.96 -4.76
CA LYS A 33 2.11 -1.21 -3.68
C LYS A 33 1.46 0.08 -3.20
N LEU A 34 2.24 1.14 -3.02
CA LEU A 34 1.68 2.44 -2.63
C LEU A 34 0.77 3.01 -3.71
N ALA A 35 1.18 2.91 -4.98
CA ALA A 35 0.36 3.37 -6.10
C ALA A 35 -0.95 2.58 -6.18
N THR A 36 -0.91 1.29 -5.88
CA THR A 36 -2.11 0.45 -5.84
C THR A 36 -3.08 0.96 -4.77
N ILE A 37 -2.57 1.27 -3.58
CA ILE A 37 -3.41 1.81 -2.49
C ILE A 37 -4.10 3.09 -2.97
N TYR A 38 -3.34 4.01 -3.53
CA TYR A 38 -3.88 5.28 -3.99
C TYR A 38 -4.90 5.10 -5.12
N HIS A 39 -4.51 4.42 -6.19
CA HIS A 39 -5.32 4.38 -7.40
C HIS A 39 -6.52 3.44 -7.32
N GLN A 40 -6.45 2.42 -6.49
CA GLN A 40 -7.55 1.47 -6.37
C GLN A 40 -8.62 1.90 -5.38
N TYR A 41 -8.25 2.60 -4.32
CA TYR A 41 -9.16 2.87 -3.21
C TYR A 41 -9.66 4.30 -3.11
N VAL A 42 -8.99 5.25 -3.74
CA VAL A 42 -9.48 6.64 -3.80
C VAL A 42 -10.85 6.64 -4.49
N GLY A 43 -11.81 7.30 -3.87
CA GLY A 43 -13.19 7.30 -4.33
C GLY A 43 -14.10 6.32 -3.58
N THR A 44 -13.54 5.45 -2.75
CA THR A 44 -14.34 4.48 -1.98
C THR A 44 -15.19 5.22 -0.94
N PRO A 45 -16.51 4.95 -0.89
CA PRO A 45 -17.36 5.55 0.13
C PRO A 45 -17.09 4.94 1.50
N PHE A 46 -17.12 5.77 2.53
CA PHE A 46 -17.00 5.29 3.91
C PHE A 46 -17.64 6.29 4.88
N ASN A 47 -17.85 5.83 6.12
CA ASN A 47 -18.33 6.67 7.21
C ASN A 47 -17.65 6.24 8.52
N SER A 48 -18.07 6.79 9.64
CA SER A 48 -17.47 6.50 10.94
C SER A 48 -17.63 5.02 11.35
N VAL A 49 -18.63 4.33 10.84
CA VAL A 49 -18.88 2.92 11.15
C VAL A 49 -17.97 2.01 10.32
N SER A 50 -17.77 2.33 9.04
CA SER A 50 -17.07 1.47 8.10
C SER A 50 -15.57 1.77 7.98
N VAL A 51 -15.09 2.88 8.50
CA VAL A 51 -13.71 3.34 8.29
C VAL A 51 -12.67 2.31 8.76
N GLY A 52 -12.89 1.69 9.90
CA GLY A 52 -11.95 0.67 10.42
C GLY A 52 -11.90 -0.57 9.55
N SER A 53 -13.04 -1.04 9.07
CA SER A 53 -13.11 -2.17 8.15
C SER A 53 -12.45 -1.87 6.83
N LEU A 54 -12.60 -0.64 6.33
CA LEU A 54 -11.95 -0.21 5.09
C LEU A 54 -10.44 -0.20 5.24
N GLU A 55 -9.92 0.38 6.32
CA GLU A 55 -8.48 0.36 6.59
C GLU A 55 -7.92 -1.06 6.60
N GLU A 56 -8.60 -1.96 7.28
CA GLU A 56 -8.16 -3.35 7.37
C GLU A 56 -8.22 -4.04 6.02
N ALA A 57 -9.29 -3.84 5.27
CA ALA A 57 -9.45 -4.45 3.96
C ALA A 57 -8.34 -3.99 2.99
N ILE A 58 -8.02 -2.70 2.98
CA ILE A 58 -6.94 -2.17 2.14
C ILE A 58 -5.61 -2.79 2.56
N SER A 59 -5.29 -2.78 3.86
CA SER A 59 -4.05 -3.34 4.38
C SER A 59 -3.88 -4.79 3.98
N ARG A 60 -4.90 -5.61 4.16
CA ARG A 60 -4.86 -7.04 3.84
C ARG A 60 -4.75 -7.28 2.33
N SER A 61 -5.39 -6.45 1.51
CA SER A 61 -5.32 -6.61 0.06
C SER A 61 -3.89 -6.39 -0.47
N ILE A 62 -3.10 -5.58 0.22
CA ILE A 62 -1.69 -5.39 -0.13
C ILE A 62 -0.85 -6.54 0.44
N GLU A 63 -1.12 -6.97 1.66
CA GLU A 63 -0.34 -8.03 2.30
C GLU A 63 -0.37 -9.37 1.58
N VAL A 64 -1.43 -9.65 0.81
CA VAL A 64 -1.51 -10.91 0.03
C VAL A 64 -0.69 -10.86 -1.26
N GLN A 65 -0.14 -9.72 -1.63
CA GLN A 65 0.65 -9.58 -2.85
C GLN A 65 2.08 -10.06 -2.64
N PRO A 66 2.76 -10.49 -3.73
CA PRO A 66 4.12 -11.01 -3.60
C PRO A 66 5.07 -10.04 -2.90
N TYR A 67 5.95 -10.58 -2.07
CA TYR A 67 7.05 -9.89 -1.38
C TYR A 67 6.63 -8.95 -0.25
N VAL A 68 5.35 -8.72 -0.02
CA VAL A 68 4.90 -7.82 1.05
C VAL A 68 5.02 -8.51 2.40
N GLU A 69 5.85 -7.96 3.28
CA GLU A 69 5.97 -8.42 4.67
C GLU A 69 4.95 -7.74 5.57
N TYR A 70 4.60 -6.51 5.24
CA TYR A 70 3.77 -5.70 6.12
C TYR A 70 3.12 -4.58 5.32
N ALA A 71 1.87 -4.32 5.62
CA ALA A 71 1.16 -3.16 5.09
C ALA A 71 0.19 -2.66 6.14
N LYS A 72 0.15 -1.35 6.33
CA LYS A 72 -0.81 -0.73 7.23
C LYS A 72 -1.32 0.56 6.62
N VAL A 73 -2.64 0.67 6.55
CA VAL A 73 -3.32 1.85 6.05
C VAL A 73 -4.15 2.43 7.18
N THR A 74 -4.03 3.74 7.37
CA THR A 74 -4.80 4.49 8.36
C THR A 74 -5.49 5.64 7.64
N ILE A 75 -6.76 5.84 7.95
CA ILE A 75 -7.56 6.92 7.38
C ILE A 75 -7.77 7.99 8.46
N ASP A 76 -7.60 9.23 8.09
CA ASP A 76 -7.72 10.37 9.00
C ASP A 76 -9.15 10.50 9.53
N ARG A 77 -9.35 10.28 10.83
CA ARG A 77 -10.66 10.40 11.49
C ARG A 77 -11.14 11.84 11.62
N SER A 78 -10.23 12.79 11.58
CA SER A 78 -10.60 14.21 11.79
C SER A 78 -11.46 14.76 10.66
N VAL A 79 -11.45 14.11 9.49
CA VAL A 79 -12.26 14.55 8.35
C VAL A 79 -13.71 14.08 8.44
N ILE A 80 -14.03 13.15 9.37
CA ILE A 80 -15.37 12.59 9.49
C ILE A 80 -16.25 13.56 10.30
N PRO A 81 -17.36 14.06 9.73
CA PRO A 81 -18.24 14.97 10.46
C PRO A 81 -18.88 14.28 11.67
N ALA A 82 -19.08 15.06 12.75
CA ALA A 82 -19.75 14.55 13.93
C ALA A 82 -21.25 14.41 13.73
N ASP A 83 -21.81 15.21 12.85
CA ASP A 83 -23.26 15.36 12.64
C ASP A 83 -23.64 14.64 11.34
N VAL A 84 -24.12 13.40 11.44
CA VAL A 84 -24.38 12.56 10.28
C VAL A 84 -25.73 11.86 10.38
N ASP A 85 -26.32 11.56 9.23
CA ASP A 85 -27.52 10.75 9.10
C ASP A 85 -27.25 9.56 8.17
N GLU A 86 -28.29 8.81 7.83
CA GLU A 86 -28.14 7.61 7.00
C GLU A 86 -27.69 7.89 5.56
N TYR A 87 -27.74 9.13 5.13
CA TYR A 87 -27.28 9.52 3.77
C TYR A 87 -25.88 10.10 3.78
N SER A 88 -25.28 10.28 4.94
CA SER A 88 -23.97 10.92 5.07
C SER A 88 -22.85 9.93 4.89
N TYR A 89 -21.94 10.22 3.96
CA TYR A 89 -20.70 9.45 3.75
C TYR A 89 -19.64 10.34 3.12
N LEU A 90 -18.42 9.87 3.19
CA LEU A 90 -17.29 10.53 2.53
C LEU A 90 -16.77 9.63 1.42
N SER A 91 -16.17 10.23 0.41
CA SER A 91 -15.38 9.49 -0.57
C SER A 91 -13.93 9.62 -0.19
N LEU A 92 -13.22 8.50 -0.12
CA LEU A 92 -11.81 8.48 0.26
C LEU A 92 -10.98 9.28 -0.75
N THR A 93 -10.13 10.17 -0.23
CA THR A 93 -9.18 10.93 -1.06
C THR A 93 -7.76 10.67 -0.57
N GLY A 94 -6.76 10.94 -1.42
CA GLY A 94 -5.37 10.64 -1.11
C GLY A 94 -4.84 11.36 0.12
N ASP A 95 -5.33 12.57 0.39
CA ASP A 95 -4.90 13.35 1.54
C ASP A 95 -5.41 12.81 2.88
N MET A 96 -6.36 11.89 2.86
CA MET A 96 -6.88 11.22 4.06
C MET A 96 -6.10 9.98 4.45
N ILE A 97 -5.20 9.49 3.59
CA ILE A 97 -4.57 8.19 3.73
C ILE A 97 -3.14 8.32 4.23
N ASP A 98 -2.83 7.60 5.31
CA ASP A 98 -1.45 7.29 5.70
C ASP A 98 -1.24 5.82 5.41
N ALA A 99 -0.15 5.48 4.74
CA ALA A 99 0.17 4.08 4.42
C ALA A 99 1.64 3.79 4.67
N ILE A 100 1.91 2.59 5.15
CA ILE A 100 3.26 2.05 5.31
C ILE A 100 3.27 0.68 4.66
N VAL A 101 4.25 0.42 3.79
CA VAL A 101 4.44 -0.88 3.16
C VAL A 101 5.89 -1.31 3.32
N ARG A 102 6.09 -2.55 3.71
CA ARG A 102 7.42 -3.16 3.78
C ARG A 102 7.48 -4.36 2.84
N VAL A 103 8.45 -4.34 1.96
CA VAL A 103 8.66 -5.39 0.95
C VAL A 103 10.03 -6.01 1.19
N ARG A 104 10.11 -7.33 1.05
CA ARG A 104 11.38 -8.05 1.11
C ARG A 104 11.58 -8.86 -0.16
N ILE A 105 12.77 -8.72 -0.76
CA ILE A 105 13.22 -9.57 -1.85
C ILE A 105 14.64 -10.02 -1.50
N GLY A 106 14.82 -11.32 -1.34
CA GLY A 106 16.12 -11.88 -0.93
C GLY A 106 16.57 -11.32 0.42
N SER A 107 17.72 -10.68 0.45
CA SER A 107 18.29 -10.09 1.66
C SER A 107 17.95 -8.61 1.85
N THR A 108 17.24 -8.02 0.91
CA THR A 108 16.87 -6.61 0.94
C THR A 108 15.45 -6.42 1.45
N ALA A 109 15.26 -5.50 2.38
CA ALA A 109 13.94 -5.07 2.81
C ALA A 109 13.83 -3.56 2.67
N VAL A 110 12.72 -3.11 2.13
CA VAL A 110 12.46 -1.67 1.90
C VAL A 110 11.14 -1.31 2.53
N THR A 111 11.15 -0.22 3.27
CA THR A 111 9.93 0.37 3.83
C THR A 111 9.65 1.67 3.09
N ALA A 112 8.44 1.84 2.63
CA ALA A 112 8.00 3.06 1.97
C ALA A 112 6.68 3.52 2.58
N GLU A 113 6.44 4.80 2.49
CA GLU A 113 5.28 5.42 3.13
C GLU A 113 4.58 6.37 2.17
N MET A 114 3.28 6.53 2.38
CA MET A 114 2.50 7.58 1.76
C MET A 114 1.92 8.42 2.87
N ARG A 115 2.21 9.72 2.85
CA ARG A 115 1.73 10.66 3.85
C ARG A 115 1.40 11.98 3.20
N TYR A 116 0.30 12.59 3.62
CA TYR A 116 -0.01 13.93 3.14
C TYR A 116 0.99 14.93 3.72
N ASP A 117 1.70 15.62 2.85
CA ASP A 117 2.65 16.66 3.24
C ASP A 117 1.97 18.01 3.11
N ARG A 118 1.85 18.75 4.22
CA ARG A 118 1.14 20.01 4.26
C ARG A 118 1.84 21.14 3.52
N GLU A 119 3.15 21.09 3.47
CA GLU A 119 3.93 22.11 2.74
C GLU A 119 3.82 21.89 1.23
N LEU A 120 3.93 20.63 0.80
CA LEU A 120 3.78 20.27 -0.60
C LEU A 120 2.31 20.24 -1.03
N LYS A 121 1.39 20.13 -0.09
CA LYS A 121 -0.05 19.92 -0.35
C LYS A 121 -0.27 18.72 -1.26
N TYR A 122 0.36 17.60 -0.89
CA TYR A 122 0.40 16.43 -1.74
C TYR A 122 0.57 15.16 -0.91
N PRO A 123 -0.10 14.05 -1.29
CA PRO A 123 0.13 12.76 -0.63
C PRO A 123 1.44 12.15 -1.16
N LEU A 124 2.55 12.51 -0.52
CA LEU A 124 3.87 12.10 -0.96
C LEU A 124 4.11 10.61 -0.69
N MET A 125 4.59 9.92 -1.70
CA MET A 125 5.06 8.54 -1.57
C MET A 125 6.58 8.57 -1.56
N TYR A 126 7.19 7.94 -0.57
CA TYR A 126 8.65 7.99 -0.42
C TYR A 126 9.19 6.75 0.27
N VAL A 127 10.44 6.44 -0.03
CA VAL A 127 11.16 5.36 0.65
C VAL A 127 11.66 5.91 1.98
N SER A 128 11.29 5.27 3.09
CA SER A 128 11.69 5.71 4.41
C SER A 128 12.84 4.90 5.00
N LYS A 129 13.05 3.67 4.50
CA LYS A 129 14.13 2.83 5.01
C LYS A 129 14.52 1.76 3.99
N VAL A 130 15.82 1.54 3.85
CA VAL A 130 16.37 0.44 3.04
C VAL A 130 17.33 -0.34 3.93
N GLU A 131 17.09 -1.66 4.02
CA GLU A 131 17.90 -2.54 4.87
C GLU A 131 18.59 -3.65 4.10
#